data_fce73fb269292bce698640cbc8fddea9
#
_entry.id   fce73fb269292bce698640cbc8fddea9
#
_cell.length_a   1.000
_cell.length_b   1.000
_cell.length_c   1.000
_cell.angle_alpha   90.00
_cell.angle_beta   90.00
_cell.angle_gamma   90.00
#
_symmetry.space_group_name_H-M   'P 1'
#
loop_
_entity.id
_entity.type
_entity.pdbx_description
1 polymer ?
#
loop_
_entity_poly.entity_id
_entity_poly.type
_entity_poly.pdbx_seq_one_letter_code
_entity_poly.pdbx_strand_id
1 'polypeptide(L)'
;RSAVFAPVEDLGLIIVDEEHEGSYLSERIPQYDAREVAASRARREGAVTLMASATPSILSFAKAQRGDYTLLEMPGRVNGLPLPEVTVVDMREELRLGNKGMFSMALLEELDRCMAQGQQAMLFINRRGYAPSVVCRKCGHTMGCTACDVSLTWHAWDSKLHCHYCGQTSPMPERCPACGSPYLRTVGVGTQRVEEEVSRRYPGIEVVRVDNDTTTLKDSHRELINRFRSGKARIMVGTQMIAKGLDFPQVTLVGAVLADLSLNLPDFRSAERSFQLLTQVAGRAGRAD
;
A
#
# COMPACT_ATOMS: atom_id res chain seq x y z
N ARG A 1 -4.03 -10.91 -17.05
CA ARG A 1 -3.93 -12.33 -16.72
C ARG A 1 -4.37 -13.22 -17.89
N SER A 2 -5.59 -13.08 -18.38
CA SER A 2 -6.13 -13.91 -19.47
C SER A 2 -5.45 -13.69 -20.83
N ALA A 3 -4.77 -12.57 -21.04
CA ALA A 3 -4.02 -12.28 -22.26
C ALA A 3 -2.96 -13.34 -22.61
N VAL A 4 -2.48 -14.09 -21.60
CA VAL A 4 -1.50 -15.19 -21.82
C VAL A 4 -2.04 -16.30 -22.72
N PHE A 5 -3.36 -16.39 -22.91
CA PHE A 5 -4.02 -17.37 -23.79
C PHE A 5 -4.44 -16.77 -25.14
N ALA A 6 -4.12 -15.50 -25.42
CA ALA A 6 -4.48 -14.89 -26.70
C ALA A 6 -3.79 -15.63 -27.87
N PRO A 7 -4.50 -15.94 -28.97
CA PRO A 7 -3.93 -16.53 -30.14
C PRO A 7 -3.09 -15.47 -30.88
N VAL A 8 -1.79 -15.55 -30.74
CA VAL A 8 -0.82 -14.67 -31.41
C VAL A 8 0.01 -15.53 -32.32
N GLU A 9 0.03 -15.19 -33.60
CA GLU A 9 0.90 -15.82 -34.59
C GLU A 9 2.34 -15.30 -34.42
N ASP A 10 3.33 -16.16 -34.63
CA ASP A 10 4.77 -15.82 -34.55
C ASP A 10 5.15 -15.09 -33.22
N LEU A 11 4.72 -15.65 -32.11
CA LEU A 11 4.97 -15.09 -30.79
C LEU A 11 6.49 -15.03 -30.51
N GLY A 12 7.06 -13.83 -30.41
CA GLY A 12 8.48 -13.62 -30.11
C GLY A 12 8.75 -13.18 -28.67
N LEU A 13 7.80 -12.48 -28.02
CA LEU A 13 7.99 -11.89 -26.69
C LEU A 13 6.69 -11.86 -25.89
N ILE A 14 6.78 -12.24 -24.61
CA ILE A 14 5.71 -12.05 -23.61
C ILE A 14 6.26 -11.15 -22.50
N ILE A 15 5.66 -9.97 -22.30
CA ILE A 15 6.01 -9.06 -21.23
C ILE A 15 5.00 -9.20 -20.09
N VAL A 16 5.50 -9.46 -18.89
CA VAL A 16 4.73 -9.48 -17.63
C VAL A 16 5.18 -8.29 -16.82
N ASP A 17 4.44 -7.19 -16.94
CA ASP A 17 4.71 -5.96 -16.20
C ASP A 17 4.18 -6.07 -14.79
N GLU A 18 4.88 -5.44 -13.80
CA GLU A 18 4.57 -5.55 -12.37
C GLU A 18 4.38 -7.02 -11.94
N GLU A 19 5.36 -7.87 -12.27
CA GLU A 19 5.24 -9.34 -12.10
C GLU A 19 4.90 -9.79 -10.68
N HIS A 20 5.23 -8.97 -9.68
CA HIS A 20 4.92 -9.23 -8.27
C HIS A 20 3.43 -9.18 -7.93
N GLU A 21 2.58 -8.67 -8.86
CA GLU A 21 1.16 -8.50 -8.60
C GLU A 21 0.43 -9.82 -8.43
N GLY A 22 -0.31 -9.94 -7.31
CA GLY A 22 -1.13 -11.12 -7.03
C GLY A 22 -2.26 -11.35 -8.04
N SER A 23 -2.60 -10.33 -8.86
CA SER A 23 -3.61 -10.44 -9.90
C SER A 23 -3.25 -11.42 -11.03
N TYR A 24 -2.00 -11.84 -11.16
CA TYR A 24 -1.57 -12.88 -12.08
C TYR A 24 -1.98 -14.29 -11.64
N LEU A 25 -2.24 -14.50 -10.35
CA LEU A 25 -2.81 -15.74 -9.83
C LEU A 25 -4.32 -15.81 -10.12
N SER A 26 -4.79 -16.92 -10.66
CA SER A 26 -6.22 -17.22 -10.78
C SER A 26 -6.68 -17.99 -9.55
N GLU A 27 -7.54 -17.37 -8.73
CA GLU A 27 -8.19 -18.02 -7.58
C GLU A 27 -9.38 -18.88 -7.99
N ARG A 28 -9.89 -18.67 -9.22
CA ARG A 28 -11.02 -19.43 -9.77
C ARG A 28 -10.52 -20.66 -10.54
N ILE A 29 -11.31 -21.69 -10.60
CA ILE A 29 -11.03 -22.91 -11.37
C ILE A 29 -11.17 -22.60 -12.87
N PRO A 30 -10.17 -22.98 -13.68
CA PRO A 30 -8.89 -23.57 -13.31
C PRO A 30 -7.97 -22.56 -12.63
N GLN A 31 -7.33 -22.98 -11.52
CA GLN A 31 -6.32 -22.17 -10.86
C GLN A 31 -5.01 -22.23 -11.66
N TYR A 32 -4.43 -21.08 -11.94
CA TYR A 32 -3.14 -20.97 -12.64
C TYR A 32 -2.41 -19.67 -12.27
N ASP A 33 -1.11 -19.69 -12.43
CA ASP A 33 -0.28 -18.50 -12.42
C ASP A 33 0.05 -18.10 -13.87
N ALA A 34 -0.40 -16.91 -14.28
CA ALA A 34 -0.18 -16.43 -15.64
C ALA A 34 1.32 -16.27 -15.99
N ARG A 35 2.19 -16.06 -15.01
CA ARG A 35 3.65 -15.98 -15.18
C ARG A 35 4.23 -17.33 -15.56
N GLU A 36 3.81 -18.40 -14.89
CA GLU A 36 4.23 -19.78 -15.22
C GLU A 36 3.69 -20.23 -16.57
N VAL A 37 2.44 -19.86 -16.87
CA VAL A 37 1.86 -20.13 -18.21
C VAL A 37 2.62 -19.37 -19.29
N ALA A 38 2.96 -18.09 -19.07
CA ALA A 38 3.75 -17.27 -19.99
C ALA A 38 5.12 -17.92 -20.25
N ALA A 39 5.84 -18.30 -19.21
CA ALA A 39 7.15 -18.95 -19.32
C ALA A 39 7.06 -20.32 -20.03
N SER A 40 6.02 -21.10 -19.77
CA SER A 40 5.79 -22.39 -20.43
C SER A 40 5.45 -22.21 -21.91
N ARG A 41 4.58 -21.24 -22.23
CA ARG A 41 4.19 -20.92 -23.60
C ARG A 41 5.39 -20.43 -24.40
N ALA A 42 6.15 -19.46 -23.88
CA ALA A 42 7.33 -18.94 -24.55
C ALA A 42 8.34 -20.05 -24.92
N ARG A 43 8.60 -20.98 -24.00
CA ARG A 43 9.49 -22.12 -24.29
C ARG A 43 8.99 -23.01 -25.40
N ARG A 44 7.67 -23.21 -25.53
CA ARG A 44 7.08 -24.05 -26.58
C ARG A 44 7.10 -23.38 -27.97
N GLU A 45 6.92 -22.05 -27.97
CA GLU A 45 6.81 -21.25 -29.19
C GLU A 45 8.16 -20.61 -29.60
N GLY A 46 9.24 -20.87 -28.87
CA GLY A 46 10.56 -20.28 -29.14
C GLY A 46 10.65 -18.79 -28.85
N ALA A 47 9.73 -18.29 -28.00
CA ALA A 47 9.65 -16.89 -27.57
C ALA A 47 10.41 -16.61 -26.27
N VAL A 48 10.58 -15.34 -25.94
CA VAL A 48 11.17 -14.87 -24.68
C VAL A 48 10.08 -14.39 -23.74
N THR A 49 10.21 -14.68 -22.44
CA THR A 49 9.39 -14.07 -21.40
C THR A 49 10.22 -13.03 -20.63
N LEU A 50 9.75 -11.80 -20.59
CA LEU A 50 10.32 -10.70 -19.81
C LEU A 50 9.40 -10.39 -18.62
N MET A 51 9.89 -10.62 -17.41
CA MET A 51 9.21 -10.24 -16.17
C MET A 51 9.80 -8.94 -15.66
N ALA A 52 9.00 -7.88 -15.58
CA ALA A 52 9.44 -6.55 -15.17
C ALA A 52 8.82 -6.16 -13.84
N SER A 53 9.61 -5.59 -12.94
CA SER A 53 9.14 -5.01 -11.68
C SER A 53 10.21 -4.12 -11.05
N ALA A 54 9.77 -3.03 -10.41
CA ALA A 54 10.64 -2.26 -9.51
C ALA A 54 10.87 -2.99 -8.17
N THR A 55 9.99 -3.92 -7.83
CA THR A 55 9.97 -4.69 -6.57
C THR A 55 9.64 -6.14 -6.89
N PRO A 56 10.57 -6.91 -7.49
CA PRO A 56 10.29 -8.27 -7.93
C PRO A 56 9.80 -9.16 -6.78
N SER A 57 8.98 -10.15 -7.10
CA SER A 57 8.55 -11.13 -6.11
C SER A 57 9.76 -11.93 -5.59
N ILE A 58 9.73 -12.30 -4.32
CA ILE A 58 10.80 -13.13 -3.71
C ILE A 58 11.02 -14.41 -4.53
N LEU A 59 9.95 -14.98 -5.06
CA LEU A 59 10.03 -16.19 -5.88
C LEU A 59 10.78 -15.95 -7.20
N SER A 60 10.43 -14.90 -7.95
CA SER A 60 11.10 -14.56 -9.21
C SER A 60 12.56 -14.18 -8.98
N PHE A 61 12.83 -13.42 -7.94
CA PHE A 61 14.18 -13.03 -7.56
C PHE A 61 15.02 -14.25 -7.16
N ALA A 62 14.47 -15.19 -6.37
CA ALA A 62 15.16 -16.42 -6.02
C ALA A 62 15.46 -17.30 -7.23
N LYS A 63 14.54 -17.38 -8.20
CA LYS A 63 14.79 -18.11 -9.48
C LYS A 63 15.93 -17.46 -10.28
N ALA A 64 15.99 -16.13 -10.30
CA ALA A 64 17.10 -15.43 -10.96
C ALA A 64 18.44 -15.68 -10.24
N GLN A 65 18.46 -15.68 -8.93
CA GLN A 65 19.65 -15.97 -8.12
C GLN A 65 20.18 -17.41 -8.32
N ARG A 66 19.29 -18.36 -8.59
CA ARG A 66 19.65 -19.76 -8.88
C ARG A 66 20.07 -20.00 -10.34
N GLY A 67 19.91 -18.99 -11.21
CA GLY A 67 20.21 -19.11 -12.63
C GLY A 67 19.07 -19.70 -13.48
N ASP A 68 17.86 -19.89 -12.90
CA ASP A 68 16.66 -20.30 -13.64
C ASP A 68 16.16 -19.18 -14.56
N TYR A 69 16.40 -17.93 -14.16
CA TYR A 69 16.12 -16.72 -14.93
C TYR A 69 17.38 -15.87 -15.08
N THR A 70 17.49 -15.13 -16.16
CA THR A 70 18.53 -14.11 -16.34
C THR A 70 18.08 -12.82 -15.63
N LEU A 71 18.85 -12.33 -14.67
CA LEU A 71 18.59 -11.07 -14.00
C LEU A 71 19.13 -9.90 -14.84
N LEU A 72 18.25 -8.96 -15.18
CA LEU A 72 18.60 -7.69 -15.80
C LEU A 72 18.31 -6.56 -14.82
N GLU A 73 19.34 -5.84 -14.43
CA GLU A 73 19.21 -4.74 -13.46
C GLU A 73 19.18 -3.39 -14.17
N MET A 74 18.26 -2.53 -13.73
CA MET A 74 18.15 -1.13 -14.14
C MET A 74 18.40 -0.24 -12.90
N PRO A 75 19.67 0.04 -12.55
CA PRO A 75 20.03 0.58 -11.24
C PRO A 75 19.67 2.06 -11.04
N GLY A 76 19.29 2.78 -12.08
CA GLY A 76 19.02 4.22 -12.03
C GLY A 76 17.65 4.61 -12.53
N ARG A 77 17.18 5.80 -12.12
CA ARG A 77 16.02 6.44 -12.76
C ARG A 77 16.42 6.92 -14.16
N VAL A 78 15.46 6.88 -15.09
CA VAL A 78 15.67 7.31 -16.49
C VAL A 78 16.25 8.74 -16.56
N ASN A 79 15.82 9.64 -15.66
CA ASN A 79 16.24 11.04 -15.61
C ASN A 79 17.49 11.27 -14.75
N GLY A 80 18.13 10.22 -14.22
CA GLY A 80 19.30 10.37 -13.34
C GLY A 80 19.00 10.99 -11.97
N LEU A 81 17.74 11.28 -11.65
CA LEU A 81 17.34 11.88 -10.38
C LEU A 81 17.56 10.91 -9.21
N PRO A 82 17.98 11.40 -8.03
CA PRO A 82 18.16 10.58 -6.85
C PRO A 82 16.84 9.98 -6.39
N LEU A 83 16.93 8.88 -5.65
CA LEU A 83 15.77 8.36 -4.92
C LEU A 83 15.37 9.34 -3.83
N PRO A 84 14.08 9.44 -3.48
CA PRO A 84 13.64 10.31 -2.40
C PRO A 84 14.22 9.84 -1.06
N GLU A 85 14.46 10.79 -0.18
CA GLU A 85 14.79 10.49 1.22
C GLU A 85 13.59 9.85 1.90
N VAL A 86 13.82 8.78 2.65
CA VAL A 86 12.78 8.06 3.38
C VAL A 86 13.02 8.14 4.87
N THR A 87 12.13 8.80 5.59
CA THR A 87 12.12 8.88 7.05
C THR A 87 11.08 7.95 7.64
N VAL A 88 11.49 7.07 8.54
CA VAL A 88 10.59 6.19 9.29
C VAL A 88 10.39 6.76 10.69
N VAL A 89 9.13 7.01 11.06
CA VAL A 89 8.77 7.59 12.36
C VAL A 89 8.07 6.57 13.24
N ASP A 90 8.58 6.34 14.45
CA ASP A 90 7.95 5.48 15.44
C ASP A 90 6.82 6.22 16.17
N MET A 91 5.58 5.87 15.87
CA MET A 91 4.40 6.48 16.49
C MET A 91 4.25 6.18 18.00
N ARG A 92 5.05 5.25 18.54
CA ARG A 92 5.11 5.00 20.00
C ARG A 92 5.92 6.09 20.70
N GLU A 93 7.00 6.54 20.07
CA GLU A 93 7.79 7.69 20.55
C GLU A 93 6.96 8.99 20.45
N GLU A 94 6.26 9.19 19.36
CA GLU A 94 5.32 10.30 19.20
C GLU A 94 4.31 10.38 20.35
N LEU A 95 3.75 9.22 20.76
CA LEU A 95 2.85 9.16 21.90
C LEU A 95 3.54 9.53 23.23
N ARG A 96 4.80 9.11 23.44
CA ARG A 96 5.59 9.47 24.64
C ARG A 96 5.86 10.97 24.72
N LEU A 97 6.07 11.59 23.54
CA LEU A 97 6.25 13.04 23.42
C LEU A 97 4.92 13.83 23.48
N GLY A 98 3.79 13.14 23.69
CA GLY A 98 2.47 13.75 23.85
C GLY A 98 1.63 13.83 22.57
N ASN A 99 2.15 13.41 21.43
CA ASN A 99 1.38 13.38 20.18
C ASN A 99 0.38 12.21 20.18
N LYS A 100 -0.89 12.52 20.39
CA LYS A 100 -2.01 11.55 20.31
C LYS A 100 -2.66 11.50 18.94
N GLY A 101 -2.21 12.32 18.00
CA GLY A 101 -2.72 12.41 16.63
C GLY A 101 -2.50 11.15 15.79
N MET A 102 -3.02 11.14 14.57
CA MET A 102 -2.77 10.06 13.62
C MET A 102 -1.51 10.30 12.77
N PHE A 103 -1.09 11.54 12.64
CA PHE A 103 0.11 11.94 11.93
C PHE A 103 1.26 12.17 12.91
N SER A 104 2.48 11.85 12.51
CA SER A 104 3.68 12.23 13.24
C SER A 104 3.95 13.72 13.11
N MET A 105 4.67 14.29 14.07
CA MET A 105 5.09 15.69 13.99
C MET A 105 5.94 15.94 12.73
N ALA A 106 6.87 15.05 12.42
CA ALA A 106 7.69 15.14 11.21
C ALA A 106 6.84 15.18 9.93
N LEU A 107 5.81 14.35 9.80
CA LEU A 107 4.92 14.40 8.64
C LEU A 107 4.13 15.71 8.57
N LEU A 108 3.69 16.24 9.70
CA LEU A 108 2.96 17.51 9.75
C LEU A 108 3.86 18.69 9.36
N GLU A 109 5.11 18.71 9.83
CA GLU A 109 6.10 19.73 9.47
C GLU A 109 6.40 19.72 7.97
N GLU A 110 6.58 18.54 7.39
CA GLU A 110 6.80 18.40 5.94
C GLU A 110 5.56 18.78 5.11
N LEU A 111 4.35 18.45 5.60
CA LEU A 111 3.11 18.91 4.97
C LEU A 111 2.99 20.44 5.03
N ASP A 112 3.28 21.06 6.18
CA ASP A 112 3.24 22.51 6.33
C ASP A 112 4.23 23.19 5.35
N ARG A 113 5.45 22.65 5.23
CA ARG A 113 6.46 23.12 4.27
C ARG A 113 6.00 22.96 2.82
N CYS A 114 5.51 21.79 2.46
CA CYS A 114 5.00 21.47 1.13
C CYS A 114 3.85 22.44 0.73
N MET A 115 2.92 22.69 1.65
CA MET A 115 1.80 23.60 1.42
C MET A 115 2.26 25.07 1.31
N ALA A 116 3.21 25.50 2.12
CA ALA A 116 3.78 26.85 2.05
C ALA A 116 4.51 27.11 0.72
N GLN A 117 5.16 26.09 0.17
CA GLN A 117 5.90 26.18 -1.11
C GLN A 117 5.01 26.01 -2.35
N GLY A 118 3.70 25.84 -2.20
CA GLY A 118 2.81 25.66 -3.34
C GLY A 118 2.89 24.27 -3.99
N GLN A 119 3.57 23.31 -3.39
CA GLN A 119 3.79 21.96 -3.92
C GLN A 119 2.62 21.02 -3.61
N GLN A 120 2.72 19.78 -4.11
CA GLN A 120 1.71 18.75 -3.91
C GLN A 120 2.17 17.63 -2.99
N ALA A 121 1.25 17.12 -2.19
CA ALA A 121 1.49 15.99 -1.29
C ALA A 121 0.54 14.82 -1.57
N MET A 122 1.04 13.60 -1.39
CA MET A 122 0.23 12.38 -1.41
C MET A 122 0.25 11.71 -0.04
N LEU A 123 -0.93 11.41 0.49
CA LEU A 123 -1.08 10.62 1.72
C LEU A 123 -1.61 9.24 1.39
N PHE A 124 -0.78 8.28 1.60
CA PHE A 124 -1.05 6.88 1.31
C PHE A 124 -1.52 6.13 2.54
N ILE A 125 -2.59 5.34 2.39
CA ILE A 125 -3.07 4.42 3.41
C ILE A 125 -3.20 3.04 2.81
N ASN A 126 -2.56 2.06 3.41
CA ASN A 126 -2.72 0.69 2.95
C ASN A 126 -4.05 0.09 3.46
N ARG A 127 -5.14 0.30 2.69
CA ARG A 127 -6.48 -0.20 3.00
C ARG A 127 -6.94 -1.19 1.93
N ARG A 128 -6.52 -2.44 1.99
CA ARG A 128 -7.21 -3.51 1.26
C ARG A 128 -7.85 -4.47 2.27
N GLY A 129 -9.19 -4.51 2.28
CA GLY A 129 -9.96 -5.56 2.93
C GLY A 129 -9.83 -5.65 4.45
N TYR A 130 -9.46 -4.57 5.13
CA TYR A 130 -9.23 -4.60 6.56
C TYR A 130 -10.50 -4.38 7.36
N ALA A 131 -10.85 -5.42 8.06
CA ALA A 131 -11.56 -5.30 9.29
C ALA A 131 -10.64 -4.64 10.35
N PRO A 132 -11.12 -3.68 11.14
CA PRO A 132 -10.29 -2.92 12.06
C PRO A 132 -9.67 -3.82 13.12
N SER A 133 -8.34 -3.89 13.19
CA SER A 133 -7.61 -4.52 14.28
C SER A 133 -7.43 -3.55 15.44
N VAL A 134 -7.11 -4.05 16.62
CA VAL A 134 -6.83 -3.22 17.80
C VAL A 134 -5.36 -3.30 18.17
N VAL A 135 -4.71 -2.16 18.26
CA VAL A 135 -3.28 -2.04 18.57
C VAL A 135 -3.06 -1.13 19.78
N CYS A 136 -2.15 -1.51 20.63
CA CYS A 136 -1.70 -0.67 21.73
C CYS A 136 -0.70 0.38 21.21
N ARG A 137 -1.04 1.65 21.32
CA ARG A 137 -0.16 2.75 20.89
C ARG A 137 1.12 2.89 21.74
N LYS A 138 1.15 2.36 22.97
CA LYS A 138 2.31 2.45 23.84
C LYS A 138 3.39 1.41 23.50
N CYS A 139 3.00 0.15 23.24
CA CYS A 139 3.95 -0.95 23.04
C CYS A 139 3.87 -1.62 21.66
N GLY A 140 2.88 -1.25 20.82
CA GLY A 140 2.70 -1.87 19.50
C GLY A 140 1.97 -3.22 19.52
N HIS A 141 1.62 -3.75 20.71
CA HIS A 141 0.93 -5.04 20.81
C HIS A 141 -0.41 -5.01 20.07
N THR A 142 -0.61 -5.97 19.16
CA THR A 142 -1.86 -6.18 18.42
C THR A 142 -2.67 -7.27 19.12
N MET A 143 -3.98 -7.07 19.28
CA MET A 143 -4.87 -8.06 19.87
C MET A 143 -4.93 -9.30 18.98
N GLY A 144 -4.42 -10.42 19.46
CA GLY A 144 -4.33 -11.71 18.76
C GLY A 144 -5.32 -12.74 19.27
N CYS A 145 -5.67 -13.69 18.42
CA CYS A 145 -6.44 -14.88 18.79
C CYS A 145 -5.52 -15.86 19.53
N THR A 146 -5.96 -16.34 20.68
CA THR A 146 -5.17 -17.28 21.49
C THR A 146 -5.06 -18.69 20.88
N ALA A 147 -5.98 -19.04 19.97
CA ALA A 147 -6.02 -20.35 19.33
C ALA A 147 -5.38 -20.38 17.92
N CYS A 148 -5.37 -19.25 17.19
CA CYS A 148 -4.97 -19.21 15.77
C CYS A 148 -3.74 -18.35 15.51
N ASP A 149 -3.24 -17.64 16.52
CA ASP A 149 -2.10 -16.70 16.40
C ASP A 149 -2.26 -15.65 15.27
N VAL A 150 -3.52 -15.28 14.97
CA VAL A 150 -3.86 -14.23 14.00
C VAL A 150 -4.46 -13.03 14.70
N SER A 151 -4.36 -11.85 14.10
CA SER A 151 -4.95 -10.64 14.65
C SER A 151 -6.47 -10.74 14.72
N LEU A 152 -7.03 -10.31 15.85
CA LEU A 152 -8.48 -10.19 16.02
C LEU A 152 -9.01 -8.94 15.34
N THR A 153 -10.22 -9.04 14.83
CA THR A 153 -10.96 -7.96 14.17
C THR A 153 -11.99 -7.38 15.12
N TRP A 154 -11.98 -6.07 15.27
CA TRP A 154 -13.03 -5.38 16.02
C TRP A 154 -14.25 -5.12 15.15
N HIS A 155 -15.44 -5.48 15.65
CA HIS A 155 -16.69 -5.24 14.99
C HIS A 155 -17.52 -4.21 15.76
N ALA A 156 -17.94 -3.14 15.07
CA ALA A 156 -18.71 -2.04 15.68
C ALA A 156 -20.13 -2.44 16.06
N TRP A 157 -20.71 -3.44 15.38
CA TRP A 157 -22.08 -3.85 15.55
C TRP A 157 -22.37 -4.56 16.89
N ASP A 158 -21.36 -5.25 17.45
CA ASP A 158 -21.47 -5.94 18.74
C ASP A 158 -20.38 -5.50 19.76
N SER A 159 -19.51 -4.56 19.35
CA SER A 159 -18.40 -4.04 20.15
C SER A 159 -17.47 -5.15 20.68
N LYS A 160 -17.22 -6.19 19.88
CA LYS A 160 -16.36 -7.32 20.20
C LYS A 160 -15.23 -7.49 19.20
N LEU A 161 -14.20 -8.20 19.65
CA LEU A 161 -13.11 -8.69 18.84
C LEU A 161 -13.42 -10.10 18.34
N HIS A 162 -13.32 -10.34 17.02
CA HIS A 162 -13.63 -11.61 16.37
C HIS A 162 -12.42 -12.21 15.69
N CYS A 163 -12.23 -13.50 15.82
CA CYS A 163 -11.32 -14.28 14.99
C CYS A 163 -12.06 -14.83 13.77
N HIS A 164 -11.68 -14.41 12.58
CA HIS A 164 -12.30 -14.90 11.35
C HIS A 164 -11.83 -16.30 10.92
N TYR A 165 -10.88 -16.91 11.65
CA TYR A 165 -10.43 -18.28 11.43
C TYR A 165 -11.23 -19.30 12.24
N CYS A 166 -11.33 -19.12 13.55
CA CYS A 166 -11.98 -20.10 14.44
C CYS A 166 -13.31 -19.62 15.00
N GLY A 167 -13.74 -18.38 14.69
CA GLY A 167 -14.98 -17.81 15.20
C GLY A 167 -14.93 -17.35 16.66
N GLN A 168 -13.79 -17.48 17.35
CA GLN A 168 -13.64 -17.01 18.74
C GLN A 168 -13.97 -15.52 18.82
N THR A 169 -14.71 -15.14 19.85
CA THR A 169 -15.01 -13.75 20.17
C THR A 169 -14.51 -13.38 21.55
N SER A 170 -14.07 -12.13 21.74
CA SER A 170 -13.69 -11.60 23.04
C SER A 170 -14.14 -10.13 23.18
N PRO A 171 -14.42 -9.65 24.40
CA PRO A 171 -14.72 -8.26 24.61
C PRO A 171 -13.49 -7.40 24.29
N MET A 172 -13.72 -6.12 23.99
CA MET A 172 -12.64 -5.13 23.90
C MET A 172 -11.99 -4.95 25.28
N PRO A 173 -10.70 -5.19 25.45
CA PRO A 173 -10.04 -4.98 26.73
C PRO A 173 -9.95 -3.48 27.04
N GLU A 174 -10.09 -3.10 28.31
CA GLU A 174 -9.91 -1.71 28.76
C GLU A 174 -8.43 -1.29 28.76
N ARG A 175 -7.55 -2.25 28.96
CA ARG A 175 -6.10 -2.06 29.03
C ARG A 175 -5.37 -3.11 28.17
N CYS A 176 -4.23 -2.71 27.66
CA CYS A 176 -3.36 -3.60 26.92
C CYS A 176 -2.91 -4.81 27.76
N PRO A 177 -3.14 -6.05 27.32
CA PRO A 177 -2.73 -7.23 28.06
C PRO A 177 -1.21 -7.36 28.18
N ALA A 178 -0.43 -6.76 27.27
CA ALA A 178 1.02 -6.84 27.29
C ALA A 178 1.69 -5.79 28.17
N CYS A 179 1.13 -4.56 28.30
CA CYS A 179 1.81 -3.48 29.03
C CYS A 179 0.91 -2.67 29.97
N GLY A 180 -0.35 -3.05 30.16
CA GLY A 180 -1.32 -2.38 31.05
C GLY A 180 -1.79 -0.98 30.61
N SER A 181 -1.35 -0.50 29.46
CA SER A 181 -1.67 0.84 28.95
C SER A 181 -3.15 0.96 28.56
N PRO A 182 -3.83 2.08 28.84
CA PRO A 182 -5.19 2.35 28.36
C PRO A 182 -5.23 2.81 26.88
N TYR A 183 -4.07 3.05 26.26
CA TYR A 183 -3.99 3.60 24.89
C TYR A 183 -4.19 2.51 23.83
N LEU A 184 -5.34 1.86 23.87
CA LEU A 184 -5.78 0.95 22.81
C LEU A 184 -6.49 1.74 21.72
N ARG A 185 -6.17 1.44 20.48
CA ARG A 185 -6.77 2.09 19.31
C ARG A 185 -7.20 1.05 18.29
N THR A 186 -8.41 1.22 17.80
CA THR A 186 -8.86 0.53 16.60
C THR A 186 -8.10 1.08 15.41
N VAL A 187 -7.33 0.26 14.75
CA VAL A 187 -6.52 0.63 13.59
C VAL A 187 -7.23 0.10 12.37
N GLY A 188 -7.77 0.97 11.61
CA GLY A 188 -8.60 0.76 10.43
C GLY A 188 -9.13 2.12 10.01
N VAL A 189 -8.25 3.13 10.07
CA VAL A 189 -8.60 4.50 9.66
C VAL A 189 -8.87 4.47 8.16
N GLY A 190 -10.11 4.74 7.78
CA GLY A 190 -10.46 4.92 6.38
C GLY A 190 -9.81 6.18 5.82
N THR A 191 -9.61 6.19 4.51
CA THR A 191 -9.19 7.36 3.73
C THR A 191 -10.01 8.61 4.06
N GLN A 192 -11.32 8.42 4.33
CA GLN A 192 -12.22 9.49 4.74
C GLN A 192 -11.74 10.21 6.01
N ARG A 193 -11.32 9.48 7.04
CA ARG A 193 -10.86 10.12 8.28
C ARG A 193 -9.55 10.88 8.11
N VAL A 194 -8.66 10.40 7.23
CA VAL A 194 -7.43 11.12 6.88
C VAL A 194 -7.77 12.38 6.09
N GLU A 195 -8.69 12.29 5.13
CA GLU A 195 -9.20 13.43 4.37
C GLU A 195 -9.80 14.50 5.30
N GLU A 196 -10.66 14.10 6.24
CA GLU A 196 -11.29 15.01 7.22
C GLU A 196 -10.25 15.72 8.10
N GLU A 197 -9.25 14.99 8.59
CA GLU A 197 -8.20 15.55 9.44
C GLU A 197 -7.31 16.54 8.70
N VAL A 198 -6.93 16.18 7.46
CA VAL A 198 -6.13 17.06 6.58
C VAL A 198 -6.92 18.29 6.17
N SER A 199 -8.19 18.16 5.79
CA SER A 199 -9.06 19.29 5.40
C SER A 199 -9.29 20.24 6.56
N ARG A 200 -9.38 19.74 7.79
CA ARG A 200 -9.49 20.58 9.00
C ARG A 200 -8.22 21.37 9.26
N ARG A 201 -7.04 20.76 9.02
CA ARG A 201 -5.75 21.42 9.24
C ARG A 201 -5.45 22.48 8.18
N TYR A 202 -5.86 22.24 6.94
CA TYR A 202 -5.56 23.11 5.80
C TYR A 202 -6.85 23.67 5.15
N PRO A 203 -7.60 24.54 5.87
CA PRO A 203 -8.78 25.15 5.32
C PRO A 203 -8.42 26.00 4.08
N GLY A 204 -9.13 25.79 2.99
CA GLY A 204 -8.87 26.47 1.71
C GLY A 204 -7.92 25.74 0.76
N ILE A 205 -7.30 24.63 1.18
CA ILE A 205 -6.56 23.71 0.30
C ILE A 205 -7.49 22.58 -0.11
N GLU A 206 -7.64 22.39 -1.43
CA GLU A 206 -8.44 21.31 -1.94
C GLU A 206 -7.74 19.97 -1.73
N VAL A 207 -8.46 19.04 -1.08
CA VAL A 207 -8.05 17.65 -0.86
C VAL A 207 -8.90 16.76 -1.75
N VAL A 208 -8.28 15.82 -2.47
CA VAL A 208 -8.98 14.80 -3.24
C VAL A 208 -8.75 13.42 -2.62
N ARG A 209 -9.83 12.64 -2.52
CA ARG A 209 -9.76 11.26 -2.04
C ARG A 209 -9.97 10.28 -3.19
N VAL A 210 -9.03 9.34 -3.33
CA VAL A 210 -9.04 8.32 -4.38
C VAL A 210 -9.02 6.93 -3.73
N ASP A 211 -10.18 6.33 -3.64
CA ASP A 211 -10.38 4.97 -3.14
C ASP A 211 -11.55 4.28 -3.88
N ASN A 212 -11.82 3.03 -3.55
CA ASN A 212 -12.90 2.28 -4.20
C ASN A 212 -14.28 2.91 -3.98
N ASP A 213 -14.50 3.61 -2.87
CA ASP A 213 -15.79 4.20 -2.52
C ASP A 213 -16.06 5.46 -3.36
N THR A 214 -15.00 6.23 -3.68
CA THR A 214 -15.09 7.46 -4.48
C THR A 214 -15.00 7.23 -5.98
N THR A 215 -14.62 6.03 -6.41
CA THR A 215 -14.35 5.69 -7.82
C THR A 215 -15.34 4.69 -8.42
N THR A 216 -16.54 4.57 -7.85
CA THR A 216 -17.59 3.67 -8.34
C THR A 216 -18.13 4.04 -9.71
N LEU A 217 -18.12 5.32 -10.08
CA LEU A 217 -18.48 5.80 -11.41
C LEU A 217 -17.20 5.99 -12.24
N LYS A 218 -17.20 5.50 -13.49
CA LYS A 218 -16.03 5.54 -14.40
C LYS A 218 -15.42 6.93 -14.57
N ASP A 219 -16.22 7.98 -14.53
CA ASP A 219 -15.79 9.36 -14.76
C ASP A 219 -15.25 10.02 -13.48
N SER A 220 -15.69 9.62 -12.29
CA SER A 220 -15.27 10.22 -11.02
C SER A 220 -13.77 10.04 -10.75
N HIS A 221 -13.22 8.86 -11.02
CA HIS A 221 -11.78 8.63 -10.87
C HIS A 221 -10.94 9.54 -11.76
N ARG A 222 -11.33 9.67 -13.04
CA ARG A 222 -10.62 10.52 -14.01
C ARG A 222 -10.67 11.99 -13.62
N GLU A 223 -11.81 12.44 -13.14
CA GLU A 223 -12.00 13.83 -12.69
C GLU A 223 -11.11 14.15 -11.48
N LEU A 224 -11.11 13.29 -10.43
CA LEU A 224 -10.27 13.46 -9.25
C LEU A 224 -8.78 13.53 -9.60
N ILE A 225 -8.33 12.62 -10.48
CA ILE A 225 -6.94 12.61 -10.97
C ILE A 225 -6.62 13.89 -11.75
N ASN A 226 -7.52 14.39 -12.60
CA ASN A 226 -7.30 15.61 -13.35
C ASN A 226 -7.25 16.84 -12.44
N ARG A 227 -8.09 16.94 -11.41
CA ARG A 227 -8.05 18.02 -10.41
C ARG A 227 -6.72 18.07 -9.68
N PHE A 228 -6.17 16.92 -9.34
CA PHE A 228 -4.85 16.84 -8.72
C PHE A 228 -3.75 17.16 -9.74
N ARG A 229 -3.76 16.58 -10.93
CA ARG A 229 -2.76 16.82 -11.98
C ARG A 229 -2.67 18.29 -12.39
N SER A 230 -3.80 18.99 -12.44
CA SER A 230 -3.83 20.43 -12.78
C SER A 230 -3.36 21.35 -11.65
N GLY A 231 -3.03 20.83 -10.48
CA GLY A 231 -2.65 21.62 -9.30
C GLY A 231 -3.82 22.28 -8.57
N LYS A 232 -5.07 22.06 -9.03
CA LYS A 232 -6.28 22.56 -8.36
C LYS A 232 -6.39 21.95 -6.97
N ALA A 233 -6.30 20.62 -6.87
CA ALA A 233 -6.13 19.93 -5.61
C ALA A 233 -4.63 19.78 -5.31
N ARG A 234 -4.24 20.05 -4.07
CA ARG A 234 -2.84 20.02 -3.66
C ARG A 234 -2.50 18.85 -2.73
N ILE A 235 -3.49 18.23 -2.13
CA ILE A 235 -3.32 17.04 -1.32
C ILE A 235 -4.19 15.92 -1.90
N MET A 236 -3.57 14.76 -2.13
CA MET A 236 -4.27 13.53 -2.53
C MET A 236 -4.19 12.52 -1.41
N VAL A 237 -5.33 12.02 -0.95
CA VAL A 237 -5.44 10.92 0.01
C VAL A 237 -5.90 9.68 -0.73
N GLY A 238 -5.22 8.56 -0.57
CA GLY A 238 -5.69 7.36 -1.25
C GLY A 238 -5.04 6.06 -0.81
N THR A 239 -5.49 4.99 -1.47
CA THR A 239 -5.01 3.63 -1.25
C THR A 239 -4.02 3.21 -2.34
N GLN A 240 -3.80 1.93 -2.54
CA GLN A 240 -2.96 1.40 -3.61
C GLN A 240 -3.30 1.92 -5.02
N MET A 241 -4.49 2.48 -5.22
CA MET A 241 -4.89 3.06 -6.51
C MET A 241 -4.01 4.26 -6.90
N ILE A 242 -3.50 5.02 -5.93
CA ILE A 242 -2.62 6.16 -6.18
C ILE A 242 -1.13 5.76 -6.30
N ALA A 243 -0.79 4.55 -5.85
CA ALA A 243 0.58 4.03 -5.92
C ALA A 243 0.94 3.51 -7.33
N LYS A 244 -0.04 3.26 -8.21
CA LYS A 244 0.17 2.56 -9.49
C LYS A 244 -0.19 3.42 -10.69
N GLY A 245 0.64 3.36 -11.72
CA GLY A 245 0.33 3.85 -13.07
C GLY A 245 0.12 5.36 -13.22
N LEU A 246 0.27 6.15 -12.13
CA LEU A 246 0.08 7.59 -12.17
C LEU A 246 1.42 8.30 -12.00
N ASP A 247 1.64 9.32 -12.79
CA ASP A 247 2.81 10.18 -12.69
C ASP A 247 2.36 11.62 -12.38
N PHE A 248 2.94 12.17 -11.30
CA PHE A 248 2.65 13.51 -10.81
C PHE A 248 3.97 14.23 -10.51
N PRO A 249 4.52 14.95 -11.48
CA PRO A 249 5.82 15.62 -11.32
C PRO A 249 5.87 16.59 -10.14
N GLN A 250 4.77 17.25 -9.82
CA GLN A 250 4.68 18.25 -8.74
C GLN A 250 4.59 17.65 -7.32
N VAL A 251 4.57 16.33 -7.18
CA VAL A 251 4.53 15.68 -5.87
C VAL A 251 5.92 15.62 -5.27
N THR A 252 6.12 16.39 -4.23
CA THR A 252 7.39 16.46 -3.49
C THR A 252 7.35 15.68 -2.19
N LEU A 253 6.16 15.46 -1.62
CA LEU A 253 5.97 14.75 -0.36
C LEU A 253 5.02 13.57 -0.52
N VAL A 254 5.45 12.42 -0.02
CA VAL A 254 4.58 11.23 0.11
C VAL A 254 4.60 10.74 1.56
N GLY A 255 3.46 10.78 2.22
CA GLY A 255 3.28 10.27 3.58
C GLY A 255 2.56 8.93 3.59
N ALA A 256 3.20 7.88 4.10
CA ALA A 256 2.56 6.60 4.35
C ALA A 256 2.01 6.57 5.78
N VAL A 257 0.69 6.67 5.90
CA VAL A 257 0.00 6.66 7.21
C VAL A 257 -0.30 5.22 7.60
N LEU A 258 0.08 4.82 8.85
CA LEU A 258 -0.11 3.46 9.35
C LEU A 258 0.54 2.40 8.42
N ALA A 259 1.79 2.63 8.07
CA ALA A 259 2.55 1.81 7.12
C ALA A 259 2.66 0.33 7.51
N ASP A 260 2.62 0.03 8.80
CA ASP A 260 2.75 -1.30 9.40
C ASP A 260 1.44 -2.12 9.44
N LEU A 261 0.29 -1.53 9.10
CA LEU A 261 -1.00 -2.23 9.15
C LEU A 261 -1.00 -3.55 8.38
N SER A 262 -0.38 -3.55 7.21
CA SER A 262 -0.34 -4.73 6.35
C SER A 262 0.56 -5.85 6.89
N LEU A 263 1.52 -5.54 7.77
CA LEU A 263 2.39 -6.55 8.39
C LEU A 263 1.62 -7.50 9.32
N ASN A 264 0.51 -7.01 9.89
CA ASN A 264 -0.33 -7.77 10.83
C ASN A 264 -1.39 -8.64 10.14
N LEU A 265 -1.37 -8.74 8.80
CA LEU A 265 -2.28 -9.63 8.08
C LEU A 265 -1.91 -11.10 8.30
N PRO A 266 -2.93 -11.98 8.40
CA PRO A 266 -2.71 -13.41 8.47
C PRO A 266 -2.39 -14.00 7.07
N ASP A 267 -1.37 -13.47 6.41
CA ASP A 267 -0.87 -13.94 5.11
C ASP A 267 0.65 -13.97 5.18
N PHE A 268 1.27 -15.10 4.86
CA PHE A 268 2.72 -15.26 4.88
C PHE A 268 3.47 -14.30 3.96
N ARG A 269 2.79 -13.72 2.98
CA ARG A 269 3.33 -12.69 2.06
C ARG A 269 3.14 -11.27 2.57
N SER A 270 2.64 -11.07 3.79
CA SER A 270 2.33 -9.73 4.31
C SER A 270 3.54 -8.80 4.32
N ALA A 271 4.70 -9.31 4.75
CA ALA A 271 5.94 -8.53 4.78
C ALA A 271 6.42 -8.17 3.36
N GLU A 272 6.41 -9.14 2.44
CA GLU A 272 6.78 -8.93 1.04
C GLU A 272 5.89 -7.87 0.39
N ARG A 273 4.56 -8.00 0.51
CA ARG A 273 3.60 -7.05 -0.06
C ARG A 273 3.71 -5.66 0.56
N SER A 274 3.98 -5.57 1.86
CA SER A 274 4.19 -4.29 2.54
C SER A 274 5.44 -3.60 2.02
N PHE A 275 6.54 -4.32 1.89
CA PHE A 275 7.78 -3.80 1.32
C PHE A 275 7.58 -3.30 -0.12
N GLN A 276 6.99 -4.14 -0.99
CA GLN A 276 6.71 -3.78 -2.38
C GLN A 276 5.89 -2.50 -2.49
N LEU A 277 4.84 -2.42 -1.68
CA LEU A 277 3.93 -1.28 -1.69
C LEU A 277 4.59 0.00 -1.20
N LEU A 278 5.31 -0.05 -0.08
CA LEU A 278 6.01 1.12 0.47
C LEU A 278 7.11 1.61 -0.47
N THR A 279 7.83 0.71 -1.12
CA THR A 279 8.84 1.05 -2.13
C THR A 279 8.20 1.74 -3.35
N GLN A 280 7.06 1.24 -3.84
CA GLN A 280 6.33 1.87 -4.95
C GLN A 280 5.82 3.26 -4.57
N VAL A 281 5.30 3.41 -3.35
CA VAL A 281 4.80 4.69 -2.82
C VAL A 281 5.93 5.68 -2.66
N ALA A 282 7.05 5.28 -2.08
CA ALA A 282 8.25 6.12 -1.97
C ALA A 282 8.74 6.60 -3.34
N GLY A 283 8.72 5.72 -4.34
CA GLY A 283 9.12 6.05 -5.71
C GLY A 283 8.22 7.09 -6.42
N ARG A 284 7.12 7.57 -5.80
CA ARG A 284 6.26 8.62 -6.36
C ARG A 284 6.75 10.04 -6.08
N ALA A 285 7.52 10.24 -5.01
CA ALA A 285 8.08 11.55 -4.70
C ALA A 285 9.32 11.87 -5.56
N GLY A 286 9.57 13.17 -5.79
CA GLY A 286 10.79 13.66 -6.42
C GLY A 286 10.99 13.19 -7.86
N ARG A 287 9.96 13.35 -8.71
CA ARG A 287 10.02 13.01 -10.14
C ARG A 287 10.18 14.22 -11.05
N ALA A 288 9.97 15.42 -10.52
CA ALA A 288 10.26 16.67 -11.21
C ALA A 288 11.70 17.13 -10.92
N ASP A 289 12.27 17.85 -11.88
CA ASP A 289 13.51 18.59 -11.73
C ASP A 289 13.35 19.75 -10.74
#